data_8288ee06a9134204b9b30c308039068e
#
_entry.id   8288ee06a9134204b9b30c308039068e
#
_cell.length_a   1.000
_cell.length_b   1.000
_cell.length_c   1.000
_cell.angle_alpha   90.00
_cell.angle_beta   90.00
_cell.angle_gamma   90.00
#
_symmetry.space_group_name_H-M   'P 1'
#
loop_
_entity.id
_entity.type
_entity.pdbx_description
1 polymer ?
#
loop_
_entity_poly.entity_id
_entity_poly.type
_entity_poly.pdbx_seq_one_letter_code
_entity_poly.pdbx_strand_id
1 'polypeptide(L)'
;VTEKSTGKENIVIVRVIDSDSKYASQITGGDGYAVVLKANGSIWGFGYNSDGQLGNDKLAPINVPSQTNILATYKQIEAGKKFTVALREDGTVWAWGDNTYGQLGQGNRVSAKKPVQVQNLTNIVAIAAGDNHAIALDRLGNVYTWGLNSKGQLGNGTTQTISIPEKINGLDNQMVK
;
A
#
# COMPACT_ATOMS: atom_id res chain seq x y z
N VAL A 1 -28.39 1.25 -13.69
CA VAL A 1 -27.22 2.06 -13.35
C VAL A 1 -27.29 3.33 -14.17
N THR A 2 -27.61 4.47 -13.56
CA THR A 2 -27.68 5.78 -14.21
C THR A 2 -26.41 6.56 -13.92
N GLU A 3 -25.63 6.85 -14.95
CA GLU A 3 -24.47 7.76 -14.88
C GLU A 3 -24.93 9.20 -14.68
N LYS A 4 -24.31 9.91 -13.72
CA LYS A 4 -24.22 11.37 -13.72
C LYS A 4 -22.76 11.76 -13.83
N SER A 5 -22.40 12.28 -14.99
CA SER A 5 -21.13 12.92 -15.27
C SER A 5 -21.04 14.27 -14.54
N THR A 6 -20.06 14.41 -13.65
CA THR A 6 -19.55 15.72 -13.23
C THR A 6 -18.02 15.64 -13.27
N GLY A 7 -17.42 16.38 -14.19
CA GLY A 7 -16.01 16.42 -14.58
C GLY A 7 -14.96 16.57 -13.48
N LYS A 8 -14.81 15.54 -12.68
CA LYS A 8 -13.65 15.24 -11.84
C LYS A 8 -13.32 13.78 -12.09
N GLU A 9 -12.06 13.44 -12.26
CA GLU A 9 -11.59 12.07 -12.36
C GLU A 9 -12.08 11.30 -11.14
N ASN A 10 -13.18 10.57 -11.30
CA ASN A 10 -13.68 9.68 -10.28
C ASN A 10 -12.97 8.34 -10.46
N ILE A 11 -12.16 7.96 -9.51
CA ILE A 11 -11.74 6.56 -9.36
C ILE A 11 -13.01 5.78 -9.04
N VAL A 12 -13.56 5.10 -10.04
CA VAL A 12 -14.68 4.17 -9.85
C VAL A 12 -14.11 2.89 -9.29
N ILE A 13 -14.22 2.71 -7.98
CA ILE A 13 -13.97 1.40 -7.36
C ILE A 13 -15.16 0.50 -7.72
N VAL A 14 -15.02 -0.26 -8.79
CA VAL A 14 -15.99 -1.31 -9.13
C VAL A 14 -15.70 -2.50 -8.23
N ARG A 15 -16.43 -2.62 -7.15
CA ARG A 15 -16.41 -3.82 -6.31
C ARG A 15 -17.25 -4.90 -6.98
N VAL A 16 -16.64 -5.70 -7.83
CA VAL A 16 -17.29 -6.91 -8.36
C VAL A 16 -17.20 -7.97 -7.27
N ILE A 17 -18.33 -8.20 -6.58
CA ILE A 17 -18.48 -9.32 -5.65
C ILE A 17 -18.90 -10.54 -6.47
N ASP A 18 -17.93 -11.28 -6.99
CA ASP A 18 -18.14 -12.60 -7.54
C ASP A 18 -17.31 -13.61 -6.74
N SER A 19 -17.95 -14.61 -6.19
CA SER A 19 -17.36 -15.68 -5.39
C SER A 19 -16.33 -16.53 -6.15
N ASP A 20 -16.24 -16.39 -7.46
CA ASP A 20 -15.43 -17.23 -8.36
C ASP A 20 -14.05 -16.64 -8.71
N SER A 21 -13.58 -15.63 -8.01
CA SER A 21 -12.16 -15.18 -7.96
C SER A 21 -11.40 -15.02 -9.30
N LYS A 22 -12.07 -14.99 -10.44
CA LYS A 22 -11.45 -14.87 -11.77
C LYS A 22 -10.99 -13.45 -12.09
N TYR A 23 -11.60 -12.45 -11.46
CA TYR A 23 -11.42 -11.05 -11.84
C TYR A 23 -10.47 -10.33 -10.89
N ALA A 24 -9.71 -9.39 -11.45
CA ALA A 24 -8.96 -8.42 -10.66
C ALA A 24 -9.94 -7.42 -10.02
N SER A 25 -9.73 -7.09 -8.74
CA SER A 25 -10.49 -6.08 -8.03
C SER A 25 -9.73 -4.76 -7.91
N GLN A 26 -8.40 -4.81 -7.95
CA GLN A 26 -7.52 -3.65 -7.94
C GLN A 26 -6.22 -3.96 -8.68
N ILE A 27 -5.67 -2.96 -9.36
CA ILE A 27 -4.35 -2.99 -10.00
C ILE A 27 -3.54 -1.78 -9.55
N THR A 28 -2.22 -1.97 -9.39
CA THR A 28 -1.29 -0.90 -9.07
C THR A 28 0.07 -1.18 -9.70
N GLY A 29 0.86 -0.16 -9.99
CA GLY A 29 2.16 -0.32 -10.63
C GLY A 29 3.22 0.60 -10.02
N GLY A 30 4.42 0.05 -9.86
CA GLY A 30 5.62 0.77 -9.45
C GLY A 30 6.64 0.88 -10.59
N ASP A 31 7.92 1.04 -10.25
CA ASP A 31 9.01 1.17 -11.21
C ASP A 31 9.35 -0.21 -11.82
N GLY A 32 8.80 -0.47 -13.01
CA GLY A 32 9.01 -1.71 -13.75
C GLY A 32 8.30 -2.95 -13.22
N TYR A 33 7.33 -2.82 -12.31
CA TYR A 33 6.52 -3.94 -11.83
C TYR A 33 5.05 -3.56 -11.66
N ALA A 34 4.20 -4.56 -11.64
CA ALA A 34 2.78 -4.40 -11.37
C ALA A 34 2.29 -5.47 -10.39
N VAL A 35 1.29 -5.09 -9.60
CA VAL A 35 0.61 -5.96 -8.62
C VAL A 35 -0.88 -5.90 -8.86
N VAL A 36 -1.52 -7.06 -8.75
CA VAL A 36 -2.95 -7.25 -8.97
C VAL A 36 -3.55 -7.90 -7.73
N LEU A 37 -4.58 -7.29 -7.19
CA LEU A 37 -5.42 -7.90 -6.17
C LEU A 37 -6.65 -8.53 -6.85
N LYS A 38 -6.87 -9.81 -6.61
CA LYS A 38 -8.08 -10.48 -7.09
C LYS A 38 -9.23 -10.37 -6.09
N ALA A 39 -10.45 -10.59 -6.57
CA ALA A 39 -11.66 -10.52 -5.75
C ALA A 39 -11.66 -11.49 -4.55
N ASN A 40 -10.91 -12.59 -4.64
CA ASN A 40 -10.71 -13.52 -3.53
C ASN A 40 -9.63 -13.09 -2.52
N GLY A 41 -9.10 -11.88 -2.66
CA GLY A 41 -8.06 -11.34 -1.77
C GLY A 41 -6.64 -11.86 -2.06
N SER A 42 -6.43 -12.69 -3.09
CA SER A 42 -5.10 -13.12 -3.48
C SER A 42 -4.35 -12.03 -4.26
N ILE A 43 -3.04 -11.93 -4.03
CA ILE A 43 -2.16 -10.97 -4.71
C ILE A 43 -1.37 -11.70 -5.79
N TRP A 44 -1.29 -11.08 -6.96
CA TRP A 44 -0.50 -11.51 -8.12
C TRP A 44 0.45 -10.40 -8.53
N GLY A 45 1.61 -10.75 -9.05
CA GLY A 45 2.60 -9.76 -9.47
C GLY A 45 3.44 -10.24 -10.65
N PHE A 46 3.99 -9.27 -11.37
CA PHE A 46 4.92 -9.48 -12.48
C PHE A 46 5.80 -8.24 -12.68
N GLY A 47 6.91 -8.42 -13.39
CA GLY A 47 7.91 -7.40 -13.66
C GLY A 47 9.14 -7.50 -12.78
N TYR A 48 9.77 -6.36 -12.51
CA TYR A 48 11.00 -6.24 -11.76
C TYR A 48 10.84 -6.66 -10.29
N ASN A 49 11.85 -7.34 -9.72
CA ASN A 49 11.74 -7.92 -8.38
C ASN A 49 13.07 -7.93 -7.59
N SER A 50 14.09 -7.15 -8.00
CA SER A 50 15.39 -7.21 -7.34
C SER A 50 15.39 -6.78 -5.87
N ASP A 51 14.38 -6.03 -5.46
CA ASP A 51 14.19 -5.56 -4.09
C ASP A 51 13.15 -6.41 -3.33
N GLY A 52 12.54 -7.41 -4.01
CA GLY A 52 11.52 -8.28 -3.43
C GLY A 52 10.11 -7.68 -3.47
N GLN A 53 9.88 -6.66 -4.30
CA GLN A 53 8.62 -5.91 -4.39
C GLN A 53 7.40 -6.74 -4.84
N LEU A 54 7.62 -7.94 -5.36
CA LEU A 54 6.55 -8.90 -5.69
C LEU A 54 6.14 -9.78 -4.51
N GLY A 55 6.89 -9.79 -3.39
CA GLY A 55 6.52 -10.49 -2.16
C GLY A 55 6.51 -12.02 -2.22
N ASN A 56 7.17 -12.62 -3.20
CA ASN A 56 7.12 -14.05 -3.49
C ASN A 56 8.34 -14.84 -2.97
N ASP A 57 9.11 -14.25 -2.04
CA ASP A 57 10.36 -14.79 -1.48
C ASP A 57 11.51 -14.94 -2.50
N LYS A 58 11.40 -14.34 -3.67
CA LYS A 58 12.41 -14.33 -4.72
C LYS A 58 12.85 -12.92 -5.04
N LEU A 59 13.98 -12.80 -5.72
CA LEU A 59 14.50 -11.52 -6.22
C LEU A 59 14.59 -11.48 -7.75
N ALA A 60 14.28 -12.59 -8.42
CA ALA A 60 14.27 -12.65 -9.87
C ALA A 60 13.02 -11.96 -10.45
N PRO A 61 13.15 -11.24 -11.57
CA PRO A 61 12.01 -10.68 -12.27
C PRO A 61 11.08 -11.77 -12.79
N ILE A 62 9.79 -11.45 -12.88
CA ILE A 62 8.74 -12.38 -13.36
C ILE A 62 8.08 -11.74 -14.59
N ASN A 63 8.14 -12.42 -15.72
CA ASN A 63 7.61 -11.92 -17.00
C ASN A 63 6.19 -12.42 -17.33
N VAL A 64 5.59 -13.21 -16.44
CA VAL A 64 4.18 -13.65 -16.52
C VAL A 64 3.51 -13.44 -15.17
N PRO A 65 2.21 -13.10 -15.11
CA PRO A 65 1.51 -12.95 -13.85
C PRO A 65 1.62 -14.21 -12.99
N SER A 66 2.15 -14.06 -11.78
CA SER A 66 2.34 -15.15 -10.83
C SER A 66 1.75 -14.78 -9.48
N GLN A 67 1.07 -15.74 -8.85
CA GLN A 67 0.52 -15.54 -7.53
C GLN A 67 1.67 -15.43 -6.52
N THR A 68 1.58 -14.44 -5.64
CA THR A 68 2.43 -14.37 -4.46
C THR A 68 2.01 -15.47 -3.48
N ASN A 69 2.97 -16.14 -2.85
CA ASN A 69 2.69 -17.20 -1.86
C ASN A 69 2.23 -16.65 -0.51
N ILE A 70 1.34 -15.64 -0.54
CA ILE A 70 0.85 -14.96 0.65
C ILE A 70 -0.49 -15.58 1.02
N LEU A 71 -0.50 -16.36 2.10
CA LEU A 71 -1.71 -17.00 2.65
C LEU A 71 -2.49 -15.98 3.52
N ALA A 72 -3.05 -14.95 2.90
CA ALA A 72 -3.87 -13.96 3.60
C ALA A 72 -4.83 -13.28 2.62
N THR A 73 -5.96 -12.80 3.14
CA THR A 73 -6.95 -12.06 2.37
C THR A 73 -6.69 -10.57 2.50
N TYR A 74 -6.43 -9.92 1.37
CA TYR A 74 -6.23 -8.48 1.29
C TYR A 74 -7.44 -7.80 0.62
N LYS A 75 -7.70 -6.55 1.00
CA LYS A 75 -8.77 -5.73 0.43
C LYS A 75 -8.27 -4.50 -0.31
N GLN A 76 -7.00 -4.12 -0.12
CA GLN A 76 -6.37 -3.01 -0.84
C GLN A 76 -4.88 -3.28 -1.02
N ILE A 77 -4.33 -2.88 -2.16
CA ILE A 77 -2.88 -2.87 -2.46
C ILE A 77 -2.47 -1.54 -3.06
N GLU A 78 -1.24 -1.10 -2.75
CA GLU A 78 -0.62 0.08 -3.35
C GLU A 78 0.85 -0.21 -3.66
N ALA A 79 1.31 0.23 -4.81
CA ALA A 79 2.70 0.13 -5.22
C ALA A 79 3.43 1.47 -5.04
N GLY A 80 4.53 1.43 -4.32
CA GLY A 80 5.53 2.49 -4.38
C GLY A 80 6.53 2.24 -5.51
N LYS A 81 7.64 3.00 -5.53
CA LYS A 81 8.65 2.84 -6.58
C LYS A 81 9.20 1.41 -6.63
N LYS A 82 9.59 0.84 -5.49
CA LYS A 82 10.20 -0.49 -5.36
C LYS A 82 9.69 -1.26 -4.14
N PHE A 83 8.53 -0.91 -3.62
CA PHE A 83 7.90 -1.60 -2.51
C PHE A 83 6.39 -1.66 -2.73
N THR A 84 5.76 -2.60 -2.08
CA THR A 84 4.31 -2.78 -2.09
C THR A 84 3.79 -2.69 -0.67
N VAL A 85 2.65 -2.04 -0.47
CA VAL A 85 1.91 -2.02 0.77
C VAL A 85 0.51 -2.57 0.54
N ALA A 86 -0.02 -3.33 1.48
CA ALA A 86 -1.31 -4.00 1.38
C ALA A 86 -2.07 -3.94 2.70
N LEU A 87 -3.38 -3.74 2.60
CA LEU A 87 -4.30 -3.70 3.72
C LEU A 87 -5.10 -5.00 3.76
N ARG A 88 -5.05 -5.70 4.90
CA ARG A 88 -5.87 -6.89 5.14
C ARG A 88 -7.29 -6.55 5.56
N GLU A 89 -8.18 -7.53 5.44
CA GLU A 89 -9.56 -7.43 5.91
C GLU A 89 -9.67 -7.13 7.41
N ASP A 90 -8.73 -7.62 8.22
CA ASP A 90 -8.66 -7.39 9.68
C ASP A 90 -8.19 -5.98 10.08
N GLY A 91 -7.87 -5.12 9.10
CA GLY A 91 -7.40 -3.75 9.32
C GLY A 91 -5.91 -3.64 9.64
N THR A 92 -5.13 -4.73 9.50
CA THR A 92 -3.67 -4.69 9.60
C THR A 92 -3.04 -4.33 8.24
N VAL A 93 -1.91 -3.62 8.28
CA VAL A 93 -1.15 -3.19 7.11
C VAL A 93 0.13 -4.03 7.00
N TRP A 94 0.46 -4.44 5.80
CA TRP A 94 1.64 -5.25 5.47
C TRP A 94 2.40 -4.61 4.32
N ALA A 95 3.74 -4.73 4.34
CA ALA A 95 4.57 -4.15 3.30
C ALA A 95 5.74 -5.08 2.95
N TRP A 96 6.29 -4.93 1.74
CA TRP A 96 7.45 -5.70 1.28
C TRP A 96 8.14 -4.98 0.12
N GLY A 97 9.37 -5.36 -0.18
CA GLY A 97 10.24 -4.73 -1.16
C GLY A 97 11.34 -3.91 -0.52
N ASP A 98 11.74 -2.83 -1.17
CA ASP A 98 12.77 -1.92 -0.69
C ASP A 98 12.38 -1.24 0.62
N ASN A 99 13.37 -1.10 1.52
CA ASN A 99 13.22 -0.44 2.82
C ASN A 99 14.34 0.57 3.11
N THR A 100 15.02 1.06 2.10
CA THR A 100 16.15 2.00 2.25
C THR A 100 15.78 3.23 3.08
N TYR A 101 14.55 3.67 3.00
CA TYR A 101 14.02 4.84 3.73
C TYR A 101 13.06 4.48 4.87
N GLY A 102 12.95 3.20 5.24
CA GLY A 102 12.03 2.77 6.29
C GLY A 102 10.57 2.68 5.83
N GLN A 103 10.32 2.65 4.52
CA GLN A 103 8.98 2.63 3.93
C GLN A 103 8.17 1.37 4.25
N LEU A 104 8.79 0.31 4.76
CA LEU A 104 8.09 -0.87 5.27
C LEU A 104 7.54 -0.70 6.71
N GLY A 105 7.84 0.43 7.38
CA GLY A 105 7.26 0.74 8.69
C GLY A 105 7.63 -0.20 9.83
N GLN A 106 8.84 -0.80 9.79
CA GLN A 106 9.32 -1.85 10.70
C GLN A 106 10.25 -1.33 11.81
N GLY A 107 10.50 -0.01 11.88
CA GLY A 107 11.51 0.56 12.79
C GLY A 107 12.95 0.29 12.36
N ASN A 108 13.17 -0.25 11.18
CA ASN A 108 14.48 -0.54 10.60
C ASN A 108 14.51 -0.16 9.11
N ARG A 109 15.63 -0.44 8.44
CA ARG A 109 15.82 -0.19 6.99
C ARG A 109 16.25 -1.45 6.24
N VAL A 110 15.78 -2.61 6.67
CA VAL A 110 16.06 -3.90 6.04
C VAL A 110 14.93 -4.23 5.07
N SER A 111 15.26 -4.40 3.79
CA SER A 111 14.32 -4.79 2.74
C SER A 111 13.75 -6.18 3.00
N ALA A 112 12.53 -6.43 2.56
CA ALA A 112 11.82 -7.69 2.80
C ALA A 112 11.25 -8.25 1.50
N LYS A 113 11.62 -9.48 1.14
CA LYS A 113 11.09 -10.21 -0.02
C LYS A 113 9.82 -11.00 0.27
N LYS A 114 9.33 -10.91 1.49
CA LYS A 114 8.02 -11.41 1.98
C LYS A 114 7.29 -10.31 2.71
N PRO A 115 5.97 -10.34 2.78
CA PRO A 115 5.22 -9.40 3.59
C PRO A 115 5.65 -9.39 5.04
N VAL A 116 5.92 -8.20 5.57
CA VAL A 116 6.13 -7.91 6.98
C VAL A 116 5.03 -6.98 7.47
N GLN A 117 4.58 -7.15 8.70
CA GLN A 117 3.52 -6.31 9.25
C GLN A 117 4.08 -4.93 9.59
N VAL A 118 3.42 -3.88 9.15
CA VAL A 118 3.70 -2.50 9.54
C VAL A 118 3.38 -2.32 11.02
N GLN A 119 4.30 -1.73 11.78
CA GLN A 119 4.14 -1.58 13.23
C GLN A 119 3.16 -0.46 13.59
N ASN A 120 2.59 -0.54 14.79
CA ASN A 120 1.77 0.49 15.44
C ASN A 120 0.54 0.94 14.64
N LEU A 121 0.03 0.13 13.72
CA LEU A 121 -1.19 0.38 12.97
C LEU A 121 -2.27 -0.64 13.30
N THR A 122 -3.45 -0.15 13.64
CA THR A 122 -4.66 -0.97 13.90
C THR A 122 -5.89 -0.28 13.32
N ASN A 123 -6.91 -1.06 12.99
CA ASN A 123 -8.19 -0.55 12.47
C ASN A 123 -8.05 0.33 11.23
N ILE A 124 -7.06 0.07 10.38
CA ILE A 124 -6.84 0.81 9.14
C ILE A 124 -7.96 0.51 8.15
N VAL A 125 -8.44 1.55 7.48
CA VAL A 125 -9.51 1.48 6.48
C VAL A 125 -9.06 1.84 5.08
N ALA A 126 -7.95 2.58 4.94
CA ALA A 126 -7.36 2.93 3.65
C ALA A 126 -5.84 3.09 3.74
N ILE A 127 -5.16 2.82 2.64
CA ILE A 127 -3.72 3.02 2.47
C ILE A 127 -3.43 3.74 1.15
N ALA A 128 -2.29 4.42 1.09
CA ALA A 128 -1.73 4.97 -0.15
C ALA A 128 -0.20 4.87 -0.11
N ALA A 129 0.44 4.81 -1.27
CA ALA A 129 1.88 4.83 -1.42
C ALA A 129 2.33 5.94 -2.37
N GLY A 130 3.39 6.65 -1.99
CA GLY A 130 4.21 7.41 -2.92
C GLY A 130 5.47 6.61 -3.28
N ASP A 131 6.44 7.22 -3.97
CA ASP A 131 7.66 6.54 -4.42
C ASP A 131 8.36 5.78 -3.30
N ASN A 132 8.59 6.42 -2.15
CA ASN A 132 9.36 5.87 -1.02
C ASN A 132 8.74 6.22 0.35
N HIS A 133 7.45 6.49 0.41
CA HIS A 133 6.70 6.74 1.63
C HIS A 133 5.32 6.11 1.54
N ALA A 134 4.66 5.93 2.66
CA ALA A 134 3.32 5.38 2.72
C ALA A 134 2.44 6.15 3.70
N ILE A 135 1.14 6.04 3.50
CA ILE A 135 0.10 6.73 4.24
C ILE A 135 -0.96 5.69 4.61
N ALA A 136 -1.49 5.79 5.82
CA ALA A 136 -2.63 5.00 6.27
C ALA A 136 -3.67 5.89 6.97
N LEU A 137 -4.94 5.54 6.77
CA LEU A 137 -6.08 6.17 7.42
C LEU A 137 -6.76 5.13 8.33
N ASP A 138 -6.97 5.45 9.59
CA ASP A 138 -7.73 4.59 10.48
C ASP A 138 -9.24 4.93 10.49
N ARG A 139 -10.02 4.08 11.15
CA ARG A 139 -11.48 4.22 11.23
C ARG A 139 -11.95 5.46 12.00
N LEU A 140 -11.07 6.07 12.79
CA LEU A 140 -11.35 7.29 13.58
C LEU A 140 -10.99 8.57 12.80
N GLY A 141 -10.47 8.44 11.57
CA GLY A 141 -10.03 9.57 10.75
C GLY A 141 -8.58 10.00 11.01
N ASN A 142 -7.81 9.26 11.81
CA ASN A 142 -6.41 9.57 12.03
C ASN A 142 -5.59 9.13 10.80
N VAL A 143 -4.67 9.99 10.38
CA VAL A 143 -3.74 9.73 9.28
C VAL A 143 -2.36 9.45 9.84
N TYR A 144 -1.72 8.41 9.34
CA TYR A 144 -0.37 7.98 9.69
C TYR A 144 0.51 8.00 8.46
N THR A 145 1.77 8.45 8.61
CA THR A 145 2.74 8.51 7.52
C THR A 145 4.09 7.96 7.96
N TRP A 146 4.85 7.38 7.03
CA TRP A 146 6.21 6.88 7.26
C TRP A 146 6.98 6.74 5.94
N GLY A 147 8.31 6.57 6.03
CA GLY A 147 9.22 6.47 4.91
C GLY A 147 10.00 7.75 4.68
N LEU A 148 10.38 8.01 3.42
CA LEU A 148 11.17 9.17 3.00
C LEU A 148 10.43 10.50 3.27
N ASN A 149 11.16 11.49 3.81
CA ASN A 149 10.60 12.79 4.16
C ASN A 149 11.45 13.99 3.71
N SER A 150 12.40 13.80 2.82
CA SER A 150 13.34 14.87 2.40
C SER A 150 12.68 16.13 1.78
N LYS A 151 11.40 16.03 1.43
CA LYS A 151 10.58 17.13 0.88
C LYS A 151 9.40 17.50 1.79
N GLY A 152 9.33 17.00 3.02
CA GLY A 152 8.21 17.21 3.93
C GLY A 152 6.96 16.39 3.59
N GLN A 153 7.08 15.34 2.76
CA GLN A 153 5.96 14.55 2.25
C GLN A 153 5.21 13.77 3.34
N LEU A 154 5.78 13.64 4.54
CA LEU A 154 5.11 13.01 5.67
C LEU A 154 4.19 13.97 6.44
N GLY A 155 4.27 15.30 6.20
CA GLY A 155 3.37 16.27 6.80
C GLY A 155 3.50 16.44 8.33
N ASN A 156 4.60 15.97 8.93
CA ASN A 156 4.83 15.99 10.39
C ASN A 156 5.61 17.23 10.88
N GLY A 157 5.73 18.28 10.05
CA GLY A 157 6.46 19.52 10.38
C GLY A 157 7.98 19.39 10.29
N THR A 158 8.51 18.26 9.81
CA THR A 158 9.94 18.03 9.65
C THR A 158 10.29 17.57 8.23
N THR A 159 11.58 17.37 7.95
CA THR A 159 12.06 16.70 6.73
C THR A 159 12.81 15.41 7.07
N GLN A 160 12.66 14.91 8.29
CA GLN A 160 13.33 13.69 8.74
C GLN A 160 12.56 12.44 8.27
N THR A 161 13.30 11.52 7.67
CA THR A 161 12.81 10.18 7.30
C THR A 161 12.51 9.35 8.55
N ILE A 162 11.33 8.76 8.62
CA ILE A 162 10.88 7.93 9.74
C ILE A 162 10.54 6.50 9.29
N SER A 163 10.91 5.51 10.10
CA SER A 163 10.75 4.09 9.77
C SER A 163 9.64 3.37 10.54
N ILE A 164 8.90 4.12 11.35
CA ILE A 164 7.69 3.65 12.06
C ILE A 164 6.57 4.64 11.75
N PRO A 165 5.34 4.20 11.48
CA PRO A 165 4.22 5.10 11.26
C PRO A 165 4.03 6.09 12.41
N GLU A 166 3.91 7.37 12.07
CA GLU A 166 3.58 8.46 12.99
C GLU A 166 2.25 9.10 12.60
N LYS A 167 1.41 9.39 13.60
CA LYS A 167 0.16 10.12 13.38
C LYS A 167 0.47 11.57 13.02
N ILE A 168 -0.16 12.08 11.95
CA ILE A 168 -0.07 13.49 11.58
C ILE A 168 -1.06 14.29 12.43
N ASN A 169 -0.60 15.41 12.96
CA ASN A 169 -1.45 16.39 13.65
C ASN A 169 -1.93 17.48 12.65
N GLY A 170 -3.04 18.16 12.99
CA GLY A 170 -3.55 19.30 12.21
C GLY A 170 -4.51 18.94 11.08
N LEU A 171 -4.87 17.65 10.93
CA LEU A 171 -5.97 17.21 10.07
C LEU A 171 -7.30 17.08 10.86
N ASP A 172 -7.26 17.27 12.17
CA ASP A 172 -8.45 17.28 13.03
C ASP A 172 -9.28 18.52 12.67
N ASN A 173 -10.55 18.30 12.30
CA ASN A 173 -11.57 19.28 11.93
C ASN A 173 -11.32 20.71 12.42
N GLN A 174 -10.58 21.48 11.67
CA GLN A 174 -10.73 22.93 11.67
C GLN A 174 -12.04 23.19 10.93
N MET A 175 -13.17 23.19 11.64
CA MET A 175 -14.37 23.81 11.12
C MET A 175 -14.00 25.24 10.77
N VAL A 176 -13.79 25.50 9.48
CA VAL A 176 -13.67 26.86 8.96
C VAL A 176 -14.99 27.54 9.29
N LYS A 177 -14.94 28.49 10.23
CA LYS A 177 -16.05 29.40 10.51
C LYS A 177 -16.25 30.33 9.34
#